data_c8bdc12449f8e18f5629d9bf87f4ac1d
#
_entry.id   c8bdc12449f8e18f5629d9bf87f4ac1d
#
_cell.length_a   1.000
_cell.length_b   1.000
_cell.length_c   1.000
_cell.angle_alpha   90.00
_cell.angle_beta   90.00
_cell.angle_gamma   90.00
#
_symmetry.space_group_name_H-M   'P 1'
#
loop_
_entity.id
_entity.type
_entity.pdbx_description
1 polymer ?
#
loop_
_entity_poly.entity_id
_entity_poly.type
_entity_poly.pdbx_seq_one_letter_code
_entity_poly.pdbx_strand_id
1 'polypeptide(L)'
;TKAVISEIFSKEFPDVRLSSFSECDDFYEYIGKSIIFQSKQATSGIIQECLDSTLIIAFVYDNYVYVFMYGDGFIIYNHKIDGLNLISTEFEGNAPFYLSYLSNINLLDSYKDFAFKYPEMKTLTINYFQMDLDPNKKKDIKCKFNHPIIQKIPIKDLSLLMIASDGIASFTDHKNESIDLQQLIRDITSIKSKSGEFIQRKMLNKILPQLTAENILNYDDVSIGAFLFDEEANG
;
A
#
# COMPACT_ATOMS: atom_id res chain seq x y z
N THR A 1 -10.38 -9.74 6.91
CA THR A 1 -10.05 -8.30 6.78
C THR A 1 -11.25 -7.49 6.33
N LYS A 2 -11.93 -7.86 5.21
CA LYS A 2 -13.12 -7.13 4.72
C LYS A 2 -14.27 -7.11 5.74
N ALA A 3 -14.50 -8.21 6.46
CA ALA A 3 -15.51 -8.29 7.51
C ALA A 3 -15.17 -7.41 8.72
N VAL A 4 -13.92 -7.36 9.13
CA VAL A 4 -13.45 -6.55 10.28
C VAL A 4 -13.61 -5.06 9.99
N ILE A 5 -13.21 -4.61 8.83
CA ILE A 5 -13.34 -3.19 8.43
C ILE A 5 -14.82 -2.82 8.31
N SER A 6 -15.67 -3.66 7.69
CA SER A 6 -17.12 -3.43 7.61
C SER A 6 -17.78 -3.41 8.98
N GLU A 7 -17.35 -4.25 9.92
CA GLU A 7 -17.89 -4.31 11.28
C GLU A 7 -17.45 -3.11 12.13
N ILE A 8 -16.21 -2.66 12.00
CA ILE A 8 -15.71 -1.43 12.62
C ILE A 8 -16.51 -0.23 12.13
N PHE A 9 -16.72 -0.11 10.82
CA PHE A 9 -17.50 1.01 10.25
C PHE A 9 -18.97 1.00 10.68
N SER A 10 -19.60 -0.17 10.74
CA SER A 10 -21.05 -0.23 11.02
C SER A 10 -21.43 -0.12 12.49
N LYS A 11 -20.57 -0.57 13.41
CA LYS A 11 -20.89 -0.62 14.84
C LYS A 11 -20.40 0.58 15.63
N GLU A 12 -19.20 1.07 15.34
CA GLU A 12 -18.55 2.09 16.16
C GLU A 12 -18.62 3.50 15.53
N PHE A 13 -18.98 3.60 14.26
CA PHE A 13 -19.10 4.87 13.55
C PHE A 13 -20.36 4.98 12.69
N PRO A 14 -21.58 4.74 13.23
CA PRO A 14 -22.81 4.83 12.45
C PRO A 14 -23.02 6.22 11.83
N ASP A 15 -22.45 7.27 12.42
CA ASP A 15 -22.62 8.66 12.00
C ASP A 15 -21.33 9.32 11.49
N VAL A 16 -20.25 8.56 11.36
CA VAL A 16 -18.98 9.13 10.90
C VAL A 16 -18.99 9.29 9.39
N ARG A 17 -19.13 10.53 8.97
CA ARG A 17 -18.76 10.92 7.60
C ARG A 17 -17.26 11.15 7.58
N LEU A 18 -16.53 10.40 6.74
CA LEU A 18 -15.09 10.65 6.53
C LEU A 18 -14.82 12.08 6.03
N SER A 19 -15.83 12.75 5.51
CA SER A 19 -15.81 14.19 5.21
C SER A 19 -15.81 15.07 6.47
N SER A 20 -16.18 14.55 7.64
CA SER A 20 -16.14 15.26 8.92
C SER A 20 -14.87 14.98 9.72
N PHE A 21 -14.07 14.00 9.34
CA PHE A 21 -12.68 13.96 9.73
C PHE A 21 -11.97 15.05 8.94
N SER A 22 -11.86 16.22 9.52
CA SER A 22 -11.06 17.32 8.96
C SER A 22 -9.61 16.87 8.72
N GLU A 23 -9.21 15.75 9.35
CA GLU A 23 -7.90 15.14 9.26
C GLU A 23 -8.08 13.61 9.27
N CYS A 24 -7.84 12.97 8.15
CA CYS A 24 -7.85 11.51 8.04
C CYS A 24 -6.84 10.83 9.01
N ASP A 25 -5.99 11.61 9.66
CA ASP A 25 -4.97 11.17 10.60
C ASP A 25 -5.57 10.48 11.83
N ASP A 26 -6.62 11.05 12.42
CA ASP A 26 -7.32 10.44 13.57
C ASP A 26 -7.93 9.09 13.21
N PHE A 27 -8.46 8.99 12.00
CA PHE A 27 -9.04 7.76 11.51
C PHE A 27 -8.00 6.70 11.17
N TYR A 28 -6.86 7.10 10.62
CA TYR A 28 -5.69 6.25 10.44
C TYR A 28 -5.23 5.64 11.78
N GLU A 29 -5.05 6.49 12.78
CA GLU A 29 -4.63 6.06 14.12
C GLU A 29 -5.67 5.11 14.75
N TYR A 30 -6.95 5.43 14.61
CA TYR A 30 -8.04 4.60 15.11
C TYR A 30 -8.07 3.21 14.46
N ILE A 31 -7.96 3.13 13.13
CA ILE A 31 -7.91 1.84 12.42
C ILE A 31 -6.70 1.03 12.89
N GLY A 32 -5.52 1.65 12.98
CA GLY A 32 -4.33 0.99 13.46
C GLY A 32 -4.51 0.40 14.86
N LYS A 33 -5.03 1.18 15.80
CA LYS A 33 -5.33 0.73 17.17
C LYS A 33 -6.37 -0.39 17.20
N SER A 34 -7.40 -0.31 16.37
CA SER A 34 -8.44 -1.34 16.27
C SER A 34 -7.89 -2.66 15.74
N ILE A 35 -7.02 -2.62 14.73
CA ILE A 35 -6.35 -3.80 14.19
C ILE A 35 -5.44 -4.44 15.24
N ILE A 36 -4.65 -3.64 15.95
CA ILE A 36 -3.81 -4.11 17.06
C ILE A 36 -4.67 -4.80 18.12
N PHE A 37 -5.77 -4.18 18.54
CA PHE A 37 -6.68 -4.74 19.54
C PHE A 37 -7.26 -6.08 19.09
N GLN A 38 -7.79 -6.18 17.87
CA GLN A 38 -8.38 -7.40 17.33
C GLN A 38 -7.31 -8.49 17.14
N SER A 39 -6.13 -8.13 16.69
CA SER A 39 -5.01 -9.06 16.57
C SER A 39 -4.60 -9.64 17.92
N LYS A 40 -4.61 -8.82 18.97
CA LYS A 40 -4.40 -9.26 20.36
C LYS A 40 -5.40 -10.32 20.80
N GLN A 41 -6.64 -10.17 20.46
CA GLN A 41 -7.68 -11.15 20.80
C GLN A 41 -7.52 -12.45 20.00
N ALA A 42 -7.14 -12.35 18.72
CA ALA A 42 -7.05 -13.49 17.83
C ALA A 42 -5.81 -14.37 18.06
N THR A 43 -4.68 -13.79 18.48
CA THR A 43 -3.38 -14.46 18.52
C THR A 43 -2.94 -14.91 19.91
N SER A 44 -3.79 -14.73 20.92
CA SER A 44 -3.47 -15.10 22.33
C SER A 44 -2.14 -14.52 22.84
N GLY A 45 -1.71 -13.38 22.28
CA GLY A 45 -0.53 -12.64 22.75
C GLY A 45 0.72 -12.66 21.85
N ILE A 46 0.75 -13.46 20.77
CA ILE A 46 1.84 -13.46 19.78
C ILE A 46 1.58 -12.40 18.73
N ILE A 47 1.63 -11.11 19.14
CA ILE A 47 1.18 -10.01 18.27
C ILE A 47 2.30 -9.42 17.45
N GLN A 48 3.48 -9.34 18.04
CA GLN A 48 4.60 -8.63 17.44
C GLN A 48 4.93 -9.20 16.07
N GLU A 49 5.14 -10.51 15.98
CA GLU A 49 5.49 -11.20 14.74
C GLU A 49 4.41 -11.08 13.65
N CYS A 50 3.13 -10.99 14.06
CA CYS A 50 2.01 -10.85 13.11
C CYS A 50 1.83 -9.44 12.56
N LEU A 51 2.40 -8.42 13.20
CA LEU A 51 2.25 -7.00 12.84
C LEU A 51 3.56 -6.37 12.34
N ASP A 52 4.66 -7.14 12.33
CA ASP A 52 5.95 -6.76 11.70
C ASP A 52 5.90 -7.02 10.19
N SER A 53 4.93 -6.43 9.54
CA SER A 53 4.74 -6.54 8.10
C SER A 53 4.01 -5.32 7.56
N THR A 54 4.17 -5.08 6.28
CA THR A 54 3.41 -4.05 5.57
C THR A 54 1.92 -4.37 5.59
N LEU A 55 1.13 -3.38 5.98
CA LEU A 55 -0.33 -3.43 5.91
C LEU A 55 -0.85 -2.26 5.09
N ILE A 56 -1.47 -2.56 3.96
CA ILE A 56 -2.10 -1.54 3.12
C ILE A 56 -3.61 -1.83 3.08
N ILE A 57 -4.39 -0.82 3.40
CA ILE A 57 -5.86 -0.89 3.42
C ILE A 57 -6.40 0.10 2.41
N ALA A 58 -7.15 -0.39 1.43
CA ALA A 58 -7.86 0.45 0.49
C ALA A 58 -9.38 0.21 0.61
N PHE A 59 -10.15 1.28 0.65
CA PHE A 59 -11.61 1.21 0.71
C PHE A 59 -12.25 2.39 -0.03
N VAL A 60 -13.44 2.14 -0.56
CA VAL A 60 -14.26 3.15 -1.24
C VAL A 60 -15.21 3.77 -0.23
N TYR A 61 -15.22 5.07 -0.15
CA TYR A 61 -16.19 5.82 0.64
C TYR A 61 -16.50 7.15 -0.03
N ASP A 62 -17.81 7.46 -0.13
CA ASP A 62 -18.31 8.59 -0.89
C ASP A 62 -17.75 8.55 -2.33
N ASN A 63 -17.21 9.59 -2.86
CA ASN A 63 -16.65 9.65 -4.20
C ASN A 63 -15.11 9.49 -4.22
N TYR A 64 -14.55 8.80 -3.22
CA TYR A 64 -13.10 8.64 -3.09
C TYR A 64 -12.70 7.19 -2.77
N VAL A 65 -11.50 6.83 -3.18
CA VAL A 65 -10.78 5.71 -2.59
C VAL A 65 -9.81 6.27 -1.57
N TYR A 66 -9.88 5.75 -0.36
CA TYR A 66 -8.92 6.01 0.70
C TYR A 66 -7.95 4.84 0.79
N VAL A 67 -6.67 5.15 0.84
CA VAL A 67 -5.61 4.16 1.05
C VAL A 67 -4.83 4.55 2.29
N PHE A 68 -4.78 3.66 3.26
CA PHE A 68 -3.96 3.76 4.46
C PHE A 68 -2.84 2.74 4.38
N MET A 69 -1.61 3.17 4.66
CA MET A 69 -0.44 2.31 4.63
C MET A 69 0.30 2.37 5.96
N TYR A 70 0.61 1.20 6.50
CA TYR A 70 1.48 0.98 7.66
C TYR A 70 2.67 0.16 7.18
N GLY A 71 3.88 0.73 7.26
CA GLY A 71 5.06 0.20 6.59
C GLY A 71 5.27 0.83 5.21
N ASP A 72 5.90 0.10 4.31
CA ASP A 72 6.26 0.52 2.95
C ASP A 72 5.48 -0.24 1.88
N GLY A 73 5.61 0.16 0.64
CA GLY A 73 4.93 -0.47 -0.49
C GLY A 73 4.49 0.51 -1.57
N PHE A 74 3.49 0.09 -2.34
CA PHE A 74 3.10 0.77 -3.56
C PHE A 74 1.59 1.00 -3.63
N ILE A 75 1.21 2.19 -4.10
CA ILE A 75 -0.14 2.53 -4.54
C ILE A 75 -0.05 2.89 -6.01
N ILE A 76 -0.77 2.17 -6.85
CA ILE A 76 -0.75 2.33 -8.30
C ILE A 76 -2.18 2.62 -8.73
N TYR A 77 -2.38 3.69 -9.50
CA TYR A 77 -3.71 4.00 -10.00
C TYR A 77 -3.65 4.54 -11.42
N ASN A 78 -4.65 4.18 -12.21
CA ASN A 78 -4.79 4.65 -13.58
C ASN A 78 -5.96 5.62 -13.69
N HIS A 79 -5.64 6.86 -14.00
CA HIS A 79 -6.59 7.94 -14.21
C HIS A 79 -6.75 8.19 -15.69
N LYS A 80 -7.98 8.32 -16.19
CA LYS A 80 -8.27 8.47 -17.64
C LYS A 80 -7.58 9.67 -18.27
N ILE A 81 -7.35 10.74 -17.48
CA ILE A 81 -6.74 11.97 -17.98
C ILE A 81 -5.22 11.92 -17.83
N ASP A 82 -4.74 11.52 -16.67
CA ASP A 82 -3.32 11.62 -16.29
C ASP A 82 -2.55 10.32 -16.52
N GLY A 83 -3.26 9.23 -16.93
CA GLY A 83 -2.66 7.93 -17.14
C GLY A 83 -2.26 7.20 -15.87
N LEU A 84 -1.24 6.36 -15.96
CA LEU A 84 -0.78 5.51 -14.88
C LEU A 84 0.12 6.29 -13.91
N ASN A 85 -0.25 6.25 -12.65
CA ASN A 85 0.45 6.91 -11.54
C ASN A 85 0.92 5.88 -10.52
N LEU A 86 2.08 6.13 -9.92
CA LEU A 86 2.72 5.31 -8.90
C LEU A 86 3.06 6.17 -7.69
N ILE A 87 2.68 5.73 -6.51
CA ILE A 87 3.15 6.25 -5.24
C ILE A 87 3.92 5.13 -4.55
N SER A 88 5.16 5.38 -4.18
CA SER A 88 5.94 4.47 -3.36
C SER A 88 6.36 5.13 -2.06
N THR A 89 6.56 4.33 -1.04
CA THR A 89 7.05 4.76 0.27
C THR A 89 8.37 4.07 0.55
N GLU A 90 9.32 4.84 1.01
CA GLU A 90 10.67 4.35 1.34
C GLU A 90 11.08 4.91 2.69
N PHE A 91 11.55 4.04 3.57
CA PHE A 91 12.16 4.44 4.84
C PHE A 91 13.66 4.46 4.72
N GLU A 92 14.29 5.53 5.18
CA GLU A 92 15.75 5.61 5.22
C GLU A 92 16.33 4.44 6.03
N GLY A 93 17.40 3.86 5.51
CA GLY A 93 18.04 2.69 6.13
C GLY A 93 17.26 1.38 6.00
N ASN A 94 16.25 1.34 5.13
CA ASN A 94 15.38 0.17 4.94
C ASN A 94 14.78 -0.34 6.26
N ALA A 95 14.27 0.59 7.08
CA ALA A 95 13.66 0.30 8.37
C ALA A 95 12.21 0.79 8.43
N PRO A 96 11.25 0.07 7.81
CA PRO A 96 9.85 0.46 7.78
C PRO A 96 9.24 0.59 9.17
N PHE A 97 8.38 1.59 9.34
CA PHE A 97 7.63 1.77 10.59
C PHE A 97 6.34 0.96 10.54
N TYR A 98 6.39 -0.25 11.06
CA TYR A 98 5.27 -1.18 11.07
C TYR A 98 4.26 -0.88 12.18
N LEU A 99 3.06 -1.44 12.03
CA LEU A 99 1.98 -1.31 12.99
C LEU A 99 2.33 -1.91 14.37
N SER A 100 3.21 -2.91 14.41
CA SER A 100 3.73 -3.52 15.65
C SER A 100 4.32 -2.52 16.62
N TYR A 101 5.02 -1.49 16.12
CA TYR A 101 5.63 -0.45 16.96
C TYR A 101 4.60 0.39 17.73
N LEU A 102 3.35 0.43 17.27
CA LEU A 102 2.25 1.08 17.98
C LEU A 102 1.57 0.17 19.01
N SER A 103 1.89 -1.12 19.01
CA SER A 103 1.26 -2.12 19.89
C SER A 103 1.80 -2.09 21.33
N ASN A 104 3.04 -1.63 21.49
CA ASN A 104 3.77 -1.63 22.76
C ASN A 104 4.76 -0.47 22.82
N ILE A 105 4.72 0.28 23.93
CA ILE A 105 5.60 1.43 24.14
C ILE A 105 7.09 1.05 24.11
N ASN A 106 7.45 -0.13 24.63
CA ASN A 106 8.84 -0.59 24.62
C ASN A 106 9.35 -0.85 23.20
N LEU A 107 8.48 -1.34 22.29
CA LEU A 107 8.83 -1.52 20.87
C LEU A 107 9.00 -0.18 20.17
N LEU A 108 8.11 0.76 20.44
CA LEU A 108 8.22 2.11 19.91
C LEU A 108 9.51 2.80 20.38
N ASP A 109 9.86 2.66 21.66
CA ASP A 109 11.08 3.25 22.21
C ASP A 109 12.33 2.57 21.63
N SER A 110 12.32 1.23 21.46
CA SER A 110 13.41 0.50 20.81
C SER A 110 13.60 0.96 19.34
N TYR A 111 12.50 1.17 18.60
CA TYR A 111 12.58 1.72 17.25
C TYR A 111 13.15 3.14 17.25
N LYS A 112 12.72 4.00 18.17
CA LYS A 112 13.25 5.36 18.32
C LYS A 112 14.75 5.35 18.64
N ASP A 113 15.18 4.50 19.56
CA ASP A 113 16.59 4.37 19.93
C ASP A 113 17.44 3.92 18.73
N PHE A 114 16.94 2.98 17.95
CA PHE A 114 17.56 2.55 16.70
C PHE A 114 17.61 3.70 15.69
N ALA A 115 16.51 4.38 15.45
CA ALA A 115 16.41 5.51 14.53
C ALA A 115 17.26 6.71 14.97
N PHE A 116 17.44 6.93 16.28
CA PHE A 116 18.34 7.98 16.81
C PHE A 116 19.81 7.65 16.59
N LYS A 117 20.17 6.37 16.70
CA LYS A 117 21.53 5.90 16.43
C LYS A 117 21.92 6.10 14.96
N TYR A 118 20.94 6.02 14.07
CA TYR A 118 21.10 6.21 12.63
C TYR A 118 20.21 7.38 12.18
N PRO A 119 20.72 8.64 12.22
CA PRO A 119 19.93 9.84 11.91
C PRO A 119 19.23 9.81 10.55
N GLU A 120 19.80 9.10 9.58
CA GLU A 120 19.27 8.87 8.24
C GLU A 120 17.95 8.10 8.25
N MET A 121 17.71 7.26 9.24
CA MET A 121 16.49 6.46 9.38
C MET A 121 15.30 7.22 9.97
N LYS A 122 15.45 8.52 10.22
CA LYS A 122 14.37 9.34 10.81
C LYS A 122 13.31 9.79 9.82
N THR A 123 13.56 9.60 8.54
CA THR A 123 12.67 10.10 7.50
C THR A 123 12.01 8.98 6.72
N LEU A 124 10.77 9.26 6.38
CA LEU A 124 9.98 8.56 5.39
C LEU A 124 9.95 9.40 4.13
N THR A 125 10.24 8.83 2.99
CA THR A 125 10.09 9.47 1.70
C THR A 125 8.87 8.90 0.97
N ILE A 126 7.94 9.75 0.59
CA ILE A 126 6.81 9.41 -0.27
C ILE A 126 7.14 9.91 -1.67
N ASN A 127 7.27 8.99 -2.60
CA ASN A 127 7.61 9.27 -3.99
C ASN A 127 6.36 9.21 -4.85
N TYR A 128 6.14 10.22 -5.68
CA TYR A 128 5.03 10.30 -6.63
C TYR A 128 5.59 10.31 -8.05
N PHE A 129 5.13 9.36 -8.87
CA PHE A 129 5.54 9.24 -10.27
C PHE A 129 4.30 9.27 -11.17
N GLN A 130 4.38 10.02 -12.24
CA GLN A 130 3.41 10.00 -13.32
C GLN A 130 4.02 9.26 -14.52
N MET A 131 3.73 7.97 -14.62
CA MET A 131 4.45 7.03 -15.48
C MET A 131 4.30 7.31 -16.97
N ASP A 132 3.16 7.87 -17.40
CA ASP A 132 2.84 8.00 -18.83
C ASP A 132 3.21 9.38 -19.41
N LEU A 133 3.45 10.39 -18.60
CA LEU A 133 3.75 11.74 -19.09
C LEU A 133 5.23 12.08 -19.10
N ASP A 134 5.92 11.85 -18.00
CA ASP A 134 7.34 12.10 -17.89
C ASP A 134 7.92 11.25 -16.76
N PRO A 135 8.67 10.19 -17.07
CA PRO A 135 9.27 9.32 -16.07
C PRO A 135 10.28 10.05 -15.17
N ASN A 136 10.76 11.23 -15.56
CA ASN A 136 11.65 12.07 -14.74
C ASN A 136 10.89 13.05 -13.84
N LYS A 137 9.58 13.19 -14.02
CA LYS A 137 8.74 14.05 -13.19
C LYS A 137 8.36 13.32 -11.89
N LYS A 138 9.35 13.27 -11.01
CA LYS A 138 9.20 12.71 -9.66
C LYS A 138 8.97 13.85 -8.68
N LYS A 139 8.00 13.65 -7.78
CA LYS A 139 7.79 14.54 -6.64
C LYS A 139 8.04 13.72 -5.37
N ASP A 140 9.03 14.10 -4.59
CA ASP A 140 9.37 13.45 -3.34
C ASP A 140 8.93 14.33 -2.17
N ILE A 141 8.28 13.73 -1.18
CA ILE A 141 7.91 14.39 0.08
C ILE A 141 8.60 13.65 1.21
N LYS A 142 9.46 14.35 1.94
CA LYS A 142 10.09 13.81 3.14
C LYS A 142 9.25 14.12 4.37
N CYS A 143 8.97 13.11 5.16
CA CYS A 143 8.15 13.19 6.37
C CYS A 143 8.90 12.56 7.56
N LYS A 144 8.35 12.75 8.76
CA LYS A 144 8.79 11.98 9.92
C LYS A 144 8.43 10.51 9.72
N PHE A 145 9.22 9.58 10.29
CA PHE A 145 9.02 8.13 10.14
C PHE A 145 7.62 7.66 10.57
N ASN A 146 7.01 8.31 11.55
CA ASN A 146 5.67 8.00 12.06
C ASN A 146 4.55 8.84 11.43
N HIS A 147 4.82 9.52 10.32
CA HIS A 147 3.80 10.29 9.61
C HIS A 147 2.75 9.33 9.03
N PRO A 148 1.45 9.58 9.23
CA PRO A 148 0.39 8.82 8.59
C PRO A 148 0.54 8.83 7.07
N ILE A 149 0.56 7.64 6.46
CA ILE A 149 0.60 7.51 5.01
C ILE A 149 -0.83 7.30 4.52
N ILE A 150 -1.44 8.37 4.07
CA ILE A 150 -2.83 8.41 3.65
C ILE A 150 -2.90 9.00 2.24
N GLN A 151 -3.60 8.29 1.36
CA GLN A 151 -3.94 8.80 0.04
C GLN A 151 -5.45 8.85 -0.12
N LYS A 152 -5.96 9.97 -0.61
CA LYS A 152 -7.35 10.20 -0.96
C LYS A 152 -7.44 10.44 -2.45
N ILE A 153 -7.96 9.46 -3.20
CA ILE A 153 -7.97 9.47 -4.66
C ILE A 153 -9.43 9.57 -5.13
N PRO A 154 -9.81 10.61 -5.91
CA PRO A 154 -11.15 10.72 -6.46
C PRO A 154 -11.47 9.53 -7.36
N ILE A 155 -12.69 8.97 -7.23
CA ILE A 155 -13.14 7.87 -8.11
C ILE A 155 -13.44 8.40 -9.52
N LYS A 156 -13.82 9.65 -9.63
CA LYS A 156 -14.08 10.28 -10.93
C LYS A 156 -12.86 10.09 -11.85
N ASP A 157 -13.10 9.52 -13.02
CA ASP A 157 -12.07 9.24 -14.03
C ASP A 157 -11.02 8.20 -13.60
N LEU A 158 -11.19 7.54 -12.46
CA LEU A 158 -10.35 6.42 -12.03
C LEU A 158 -10.81 5.13 -12.73
N SER A 159 -9.92 4.44 -13.40
CA SER A 159 -10.20 3.15 -14.05
C SER A 159 -9.66 1.94 -13.28
N LEU A 160 -8.56 2.13 -12.54
CA LEU A 160 -7.89 1.12 -11.74
C LEU A 160 -7.27 1.75 -10.50
N LEU A 161 -7.37 1.07 -9.36
CA LEU A 161 -6.48 1.27 -8.22
C LEU A 161 -5.92 -0.08 -7.81
N MET A 162 -4.61 -0.16 -7.62
CA MET A 162 -3.89 -1.33 -7.14
C MET A 162 -3.01 -0.94 -5.96
N ILE A 163 -2.95 -1.80 -4.95
CA ILE A 163 -2.02 -1.70 -3.83
C ILE A 163 -1.12 -2.94 -3.85
N ALA A 164 0.15 -2.77 -3.52
CA ALA A 164 1.10 -3.87 -3.51
C ALA A 164 2.13 -3.71 -2.38
N SER A 165 2.61 -4.85 -1.85
CA SER A 165 3.79 -4.86 -0.97
C SER A 165 5.04 -4.49 -1.76
N ASP A 166 6.12 -4.14 -1.07
CA ASP A 166 7.44 -3.84 -1.63
C ASP A 166 8.06 -5.02 -2.39
N GLY A 167 7.66 -6.25 -2.08
CA GLY A 167 8.05 -7.45 -2.83
C GLY A 167 7.82 -7.38 -4.34
N ILE A 168 6.93 -6.49 -4.84
CA ILE A 168 6.77 -6.26 -6.28
C ILE A 168 8.03 -5.66 -6.92
N ALA A 169 8.90 -5.02 -6.15
CA ALA A 169 10.16 -4.44 -6.60
C ALA A 169 11.36 -5.37 -6.40
N SER A 170 11.17 -6.54 -5.79
CA SER A 170 12.25 -7.49 -5.46
C SER A 170 12.57 -8.49 -6.57
N PHE A 171 11.97 -8.33 -7.75
CA PHE A 171 12.30 -9.15 -8.91
C PHE A 171 13.67 -8.78 -9.50
N THR A 172 14.53 -9.79 -9.69
CA THR A 172 15.87 -9.62 -10.24
C THR A 172 16.17 -10.67 -11.31
N ASP A 173 17.05 -10.34 -12.23
CA ASP A 173 17.56 -11.28 -13.23
C ASP A 173 18.64 -12.21 -12.64
N HIS A 174 19.19 -13.09 -13.47
CA HIS A 174 20.24 -14.04 -13.11
C HIS A 174 21.59 -13.39 -12.70
N LYS A 175 21.73 -12.07 -12.87
CA LYS A 175 22.89 -11.29 -12.41
C LYS A 175 22.60 -10.54 -11.11
N ASN A 176 21.41 -10.74 -10.51
CA ASN A 176 20.89 -9.97 -9.39
C ASN A 176 20.68 -8.47 -9.70
N GLU A 177 20.45 -8.14 -10.98
CA GLU A 177 20.05 -6.80 -11.37
C GLU A 177 18.53 -6.68 -11.31
N SER A 178 18.03 -5.61 -10.66
CA SER A 178 16.58 -5.35 -10.58
C SER A 178 16.00 -5.13 -11.96
N ILE A 179 14.83 -5.71 -12.21
CA ILE A 179 14.10 -5.49 -13.47
C ILE A 179 13.46 -4.09 -13.51
N ASP A 180 13.05 -3.66 -14.68
CA ASP A 180 12.30 -2.42 -14.84
C ASP A 180 10.92 -2.53 -14.13
N LEU A 181 10.84 -1.99 -12.94
CA LEU A 181 9.62 -1.96 -12.14
C LEU A 181 8.48 -1.25 -12.86
N GLN A 182 8.76 -0.18 -13.60
CA GLN A 182 7.73 0.55 -14.33
C GLN A 182 7.12 -0.32 -15.44
N GLN A 183 7.96 -1.07 -16.16
CA GLN A 183 7.48 -2.00 -17.18
C GLN A 183 6.66 -3.13 -16.53
N LEU A 184 7.12 -3.71 -15.43
CA LEU A 184 6.39 -4.73 -14.69
C LEU A 184 5.00 -4.22 -14.26
N ILE A 185 4.91 -3.01 -13.71
CA ILE A 185 3.65 -2.38 -13.31
C ILE A 185 2.73 -2.19 -14.53
N ARG A 186 3.24 -1.71 -15.68
CA ARG A 186 2.44 -1.61 -16.92
C ARG A 186 1.90 -2.96 -17.33
N ASP A 187 2.71 -4.00 -17.28
CA ASP A 187 2.31 -5.35 -17.65
C ASP A 187 1.23 -5.90 -16.71
N ILE A 188 1.35 -5.71 -15.41
CA ILE A 188 0.35 -6.13 -14.43
C ILE A 188 -0.96 -5.37 -14.63
N THR A 189 -0.90 -4.06 -14.81
CA THR A 189 -2.09 -3.18 -14.92
C THR A 189 -2.80 -3.27 -16.28
N SER A 190 -2.16 -3.83 -17.30
CA SER A 190 -2.78 -4.07 -18.62
C SER A 190 -3.82 -5.19 -18.57
N ILE A 191 -5.00 -4.92 -17.99
CA ILE A 191 -6.05 -5.89 -17.71
C ILE A 191 -7.07 -5.91 -18.85
N LYS A 192 -7.23 -7.08 -19.50
CA LYS A 192 -8.21 -7.27 -20.57
C LYS A 192 -9.56 -7.79 -20.09
N SER A 193 -9.57 -8.61 -19.04
CA SER A 193 -10.78 -9.19 -18.46
C SER A 193 -10.99 -8.69 -17.04
N LYS A 194 -12.13 -8.04 -16.80
CA LYS A 194 -12.47 -7.36 -15.56
C LYS A 194 -13.27 -8.22 -14.58
N SER A 195 -13.50 -9.52 -14.84
CA SER A 195 -14.35 -10.39 -14.01
C SER A 195 -13.55 -11.26 -13.04
N GLY A 196 -14.10 -11.51 -11.84
CA GLY A 196 -13.56 -12.42 -10.84
C GLY A 196 -12.16 -12.03 -10.33
N GLU A 197 -11.34 -13.01 -10.02
CA GLU A 197 -9.97 -12.85 -9.50
C GLU A 197 -8.98 -12.42 -10.60
N PHE A 198 -9.22 -11.28 -11.22
CA PHE A 198 -8.49 -10.83 -12.40
C PHE A 198 -6.99 -10.60 -12.17
N ILE A 199 -6.58 -10.09 -11.02
CA ILE A 199 -5.15 -9.90 -10.67
C ILE A 199 -4.48 -11.26 -10.47
N GLN A 200 -5.09 -12.16 -9.70
CA GLN A 200 -4.54 -13.50 -9.49
C GLN A 200 -4.35 -14.24 -10.82
N ARG A 201 -5.36 -14.20 -11.69
CA ARG A 201 -5.23 -14.81 -13.03
C ARG A 201 -4.14 -14.16 -13.89
N LYS A 202 -4.02 -12.82 -13.81
CA LYS A 202 -2.98 -12.10 -14.55
C LYS A 202 -1.59 -12.51 -14.07
N MET A 203 -1.40 -12.55 -12.76
CA MET A 203 -0.11 -12.95 -12.17
C MET A 203 0.22 -14.40 -12.48
N LEU A 204 -0.65 -15.36 -12.15
CA LEU A 204 -0.37 -16.79 -12.27
C LEU A 204 -0.29 -17.28 -13.72
N ASN A 205 -1.10 -16.75 -14.64
CA ASN A 205 -1.19 -17.29 -16.00
C ASN A 205 -0.37 -16.51 -17.03
N LYS A 206 0.15 -15.34 -16.68
CA LYS A 206 0.90 -14.52 -17.62
C LYS A 206 2.22 -14.00 -17.03
N ILE A 207 2.15 -13.22 -15.97
CA ILE A 207 3.34 -12.49 -15.47
C ILE A 207 4.38 -13.46 -14.91
N LEU A 208 4.03 -14.29 -13.93
CA LEU A 208 4.99 -15.22 -13.33
C LEU A 208 5.56 -16.23 -14.32
N PRO A 209 4.78 -16.86 -15.24
CA PRO A 209 5.35 -17.72 -16.27
C PRO A 209 6.33 -17.00 -17.19
N GLN A 210 6.05 -15.75 -17.58
CA GLN A 210 6.94 -14.94 -18.38
C GLN A 210 8.25 -14.65 -17.65
N LEU A 211 8.18 -14.15 -16.41
CA LEU A 211 9.36 -13.88 -15.59
C LEU A 211 10.21 -15.14 -15.36
N THR A 212 9.56 -16.29 -15.12
CA THR A 212 10.25 -17.57 -14.96
C THR A 212 10.97 -17.98 -16.25
N ALA A 213 10.34 -17.79 -17.43
CA ALA A 213 10.96 -18.11 -18.71
C ALA A 213 12.17 -17.21 -19.02
N GLU A 214 12.20 -16.01 -18.47
CA GLU A 214 13.29 -15.04 -18.57
C GLU A 214 14.36 -15.22 -17.46
N ASN A 215 14.23 -16.27 -16.60
CA ASN A 215 15.08 -16.52 -15.44
C ASN A 215 15.10 -15.33 -14.44
N ILE A 216 13.96 -14.67 -14.29
CA ILE A 216 13.75 -13.62 -13.29
C ILE A 216 13.17 -14.28 -12.04
N LEU A 217 13.79 -14.02 -10.91
CA LEU A 217 13.43 -14.55 -9.59
C LEU A 217 12.91 -13.44 -8.69
N ASN A 218 12.06 -13.82 -7.76
CA ASN A 218 11.62 -12.93 -6.68
C ASN A 218 12.21 -13.41 -5.36
N TYR A 219 12.71 -12.48 -4.55
CA TYR A 219 13.35 -12.76 -3.27
C TYR A 219 12.49 -12.34 -2.07
N ASP A 220 11.29 -11.84 -2.33
CA ASP A 220 10.39 -11.39 -1.27
C ASP A 220 8.92 -11.73 -1.59
N ASP A 221 8.07 -11.73 -0.58
CA ASP A 221 6.64 -12.03 -0.72
C ASP A 221 5.88 -10.91 -1.43
N VAL A 222 5.14 -11.26 -2.50
CA VAL A 222 4.33 -10.32 -3.27
C VAL A 222 2.87 -10.44 -2.87
N SER A 223 2.32 -9.37 -2.32
CA SER A 223 0.89 -9.21 -2.07
C SER A 223 0.31 -8.10 -2.94
N ILE A 224 -0.76 -8.39 -3.67
CA ILE A 224 -1.42 -7.42 -4.56
C ILE A 224 -2.92 -7.46 -4.36
N GLY A 225 -3.53 -6.28 -4.18
CA GLY A 225 -4.97 -6.08 -4.20
C GLY A 225 -5.36 -5.00 -5.22
N ALA A 226 -6.50 -5.14 -5.89
CA ALA A 226 -6.93 -4.13 -6.86
C ALA A 226 -8.44 -3.94 -6.94
N PHE A 227 -8.83 -2.72 -7.26
CA PHE A 227 -10.18 -2.32 -7.66
C PHE A 227 -10.18 -1.92 -9.13
N LEU A 228 -11.21 -2.34 -9.86
CA LEU A 228 -11.54 -1.81 -11.17
C LEU A 228 -12.81 -0.98 -11.07
N PHE A 229 -12.80 0.17 -11.71
CA PHE A 229 -13.93 1.09 -11.74
C PHE A 229 -14.54 1.06 -13.14
N ASP A 230 -15.84 0.76 -13.22
CA ASP A 230 -16.55 0.72 -14.47
C ASP A 230 -16.86 2.13 -15.00
N GLU A 231 -16.94 2.26 -16.32
CA GLU A 231 -17.18 3.53 -16.98
C GLU A 231 -18.59 4.07 -16.75
N GLU A 232 -19.54 3.18 -16.42
CA GLU A 232 -20.96 3.52 -16.30
C GLU A 232 -21.39 3.97 -14.89
N ALA A 233 -20.53 3.87 -13.88
CA ALA A 233 -20.89 4.21 -12.49
C ALA A 233 -20.81 5.72 -12.17
N ASN A 234 -20.49 6.56 -13.15
CA ASN A 234 -20.22 7.99 -12.95
C ASN A 234 -21.21 8.90 -13.70
N GLY A 235 -22.44 8.40 -13.96
CA GLY A 235 -23.53 9.19 -14.53
C GLY A 235 -24.46 9.79 -13.49
#